data_476cb2b6af4a752d1a4909ffaa9f8082
#
_entry.id   476cb2b6af4a752d1a4909ffaa9f8082
#
_cell.length_a   1.000
_cell.length_b   1.000
_cell.length_c   1.000
_cell.angle_alpha   90.00
_cell.angle_beta   90.00
_cell.angle_gamma   90.00
#
_symmetry.space_group_name_H-M   'P 1'
#
loop_
_entity.id
_entity.type
_entity.pdbx_description
1 polymer ?
#
loop_
_entity_poly.entity_id
_entity_poly.type
_entity_poly.pdbx_seq_one_letter_code
_entity_poly.pdbx_strand_id
1 'polypeptide(L)'
;MSIKITYNDLEIRTALDGLLSKMNDLTPALRDMGEELMLSTKQRFAKSESPDGDAWAPNSPVTLARKKGTSPLIGESRRLRNEISYSVKNGELLIGSPMVYAAVQHFGASRGQFGKNKRNSPIPWGNIPARPFLGLSDTDKENVLDIIQEHLGL
;
A
#
# COMPACT_ATOMS: atom_id res chain seq x y z
N MET A 1 -6.23 -12.17 5.73
CA MET A 1 -6.76 -11.54 4.51
C MET A 1 -5.68 -10.61 3.96
N SER A 2 -5.35 -10.74 2.70
CA SER A 2 -4.39 -9.85 2.03
C SER A 2 -5.14 -8.76 1.26
N ILE A 3 -4.54 -7.57 1.13
CA ILE A 3 -5.03 -6.54 0.23
C ILE A 3 -4.39 -6.76 -1.14
N LYS A 4 -5.22 -6.77 -2.19
CA LYS A 4 -4.77 -6.67 -3.58
C LYS A 4 -5.26 -5.34 -4.15
N ILE A 5 -4.36 -4.46 -4.53
CA ILE A 5 -4.66 -3.26 -5.30
C ILE A 5 -4.14 -3.48 -6.71
N THR A 6 -5.05 -3.40 -7.67
CA THR A 6 -4.70 -3.43 -9.09
C THR A 6 -4.63 -1.99 -9.59
N TYR A 7 -3.48 -1.59 -10.08
CA TYR A 7 -3.28 -0.28 -10.68
C TYR A 7 -3.20 -0.42 -12.20
N ASN A 8 -4.00 0.36 -12.92
CA ASN A 8 -4.02 0.37 -14.38
C ASN A 8 -3.61 1.75 -14.88
N ASP A 9 -2.32 1.95 -15.01
CA ASP A 9 -1.74 3.14 -15.62
C ASP A 9 -1.32 2.81 -17.07
N LEU A 10 -1.91 3.50 -18.03
CA LEU A 10 -1.70 3.21 -19.45
C LEU A 10 -0.24 3.42 -19.87
N GLU A 11 0.42 4.43 -19.33
CA GLU A 11 1.82 4.74 -19.64
C GLU A 11 2.76 3.64 -19.12
N ILE A 12 2.58 3.23 -17.88
CA ILE A 12 3.34 2.12 -17.28
C ILE A 12 3.06 0.82 -18.04
N ARG A 13 1.82 0.54 -18.36
CA ARG A 13 1.45 -0.66 -19.10
C ARG A 13 2.09 -0.72 -20.48
N THR A 14 2.05 0.38 -21.22
CA THR A 14 2.69 0.48 -22.54
C THR A 14 4.22 0.29 -22.45
N ALA A 15 4.86 0.87 -21.43
CA ALA A 15 6.28 0.69 -21.17
C ALA A 15 6.63 -0.77 -20.83
N LEU A 16 5.83 -1.44 -20.03
CA LEU A 16 5.98 -2.87 -19.70
C LEU A 16 5.79 -3.78 -20.93
N ASP A 17 4.83 -3.49 -21.79
CA ASP A 17 4.61 -4.23 -23.03
C ASP A 17 5.83 -4.07 -23.99
N GLY A 18 6.41 -2.87 -24.05
CA GLY A 18 7.65 -2.60 -24.77
C GLY A 18 8.84 -3.38 -24.21
N LEU A 19 8.96 -3.46 -22.88
CA LEU A 19 9.97 -4.25 -22.20
C LEU A 19 9.78 -5.75 -22.49
N LEU A 20 8.57 -6.25 -22.44
CA LEU A 20 8.23 -7.66 -22.72
C LEU A 20 8.66 -8.08 -24.13
N SER A 21 8.50 -7.20 -25.11
CA SER A 21 8.90 -7.47 -26.50
C SER A 21 10.43 -7.56 -26.70
N LYS A 22 11.21 -6.99 -25.79
CA LYS A 22 12.68 -6.92 -25.87
C LYS A 22 13.40 -7.88 -24.92
N MET A 23 12.74 -8.35 -23.89
CA MET A 23 13.32 -9.20 -22.84
C MET A 23 12.54 -10.51 -22.71
N ASN A 24 13.26 -11.62 -22.62
CA ASN A 24 12.67 -12.94 -22.37
C ASN A 24 12.26 -13.14 -20.91
N ASP A 25 12.79 -12.34 -19.99
CA ASP A 25 12.52 -12.42 -18.55
C ASP A 25 12.38 -11.03 -17.93
N LEU A 26 11.18 -10.72 -17.45
CA LEU A 26 10.85 -9.47 -16.78
C LEU A 26 11.15 -9.49 -15.27
N THR A 27 11.49 -10.64 -14.71
CA THR A 27 11.63 -10.83 -13.26
C THR A 27 12.62 -9.85 -12.64
N PRO A 28 13.80 -9.56 -13.20
CA PRO A 28 14.71 -8.58 -12.62
C PRO A 28 14.10 -7.18 -12.53
N ALA A 29 13.48 -6.69 -13.60
CA ALA A 29 12.83 -5.38 -13.63
C ALA A 29 11.69 -5.28 -12.61
N LEU A 30 10.85 -6.31 -12.54
CA LEU A 30 9.74 -6.36 -11.58
C LEU A 30 10.21 -6.42 -10.13
N ARG A 31 11.36 -7.04 -9.85
CA ARG A 31 11.97 -7.01 -8.51
C ARG A 31 12.45 -5.63 -8.13
N ASP A 32 13.14 -4.94 -9.03
CA ASP A 32 13.62 -3.58 -8.77
C ASP A 32 12.44 -2.62 -8.54
N MET A 33 11.38 -2.74 -9.33
CA MET A 33 10.13 -2.00 -9.10
C MET A 33 9.51 -2.35 -7.74
N GLY A 34 9.53 -3.63 -7.35
CA GLY A 34 9.00 -4.11 -6.07
C GLY A 34 9.74 -3.51 -4.89
N GLU A 35 11.06 -3.46 -4.93
CA GLU A 35 11.91 -2.82 -3.90
C GLU A 35 11.60 -1.33 -3.80
N GLU A 36 11.54 -0.62 -4.92
CA GLU A 36 11.25 0.81 -4.96
C GLU A 36 9.87 1.12 -4.39
N LEU A 37 8.83 0.42 -4.84
CA LEU A 37 7.46 0.65 -4.39
C LEU A 37 7.23 0.22 -2.94
N MET A 38 7.93 -0.82 -2.47
CA MET A 38 7.91 -1.21 -1.06
C MET A 38 8.54 -0.11 -0.19
N LEU A 39 9.67 0.44 -0.60
CA LEU A 39 10.35 1.54 0.09
C LEU A 39 9.46 2.79 0.13
N SER A 40 8.92 3.19 -1.01
CA SER A 40 7.99 4.32 -1.13
C SER A 40 6.77 4.15 -0.22
N THR A 41 6.16 2.96 -0.21
CA THR A 41 5.04 2.65 0.69
C THR A 41 5.42 2.83 2.16
N LYS A 42 6.58 2.33 2.58
CA LYS A 42 7.08 2.49 3.97
C LYS A 42 7.35 3.95 4.33
N GLN A 43 7.79 4.76 3.38
CA GLN A 43 7.99 6.20 3.58
C GLN A 43 6.67 6.95 3.83
N ARG A 44 5.56 6.54 3.20
CA ARG A 44 4.24 7.12 3.44
C ARG A 44 3.79 6.98 4.89
N PHE A 45 4.15 5.88 5.55
CA PHE A 45 3.90 5.73 6.99
C PHE A 45 4.65 6.75 7.84
N ALA A 46 5.88 7.13 7.45
CA ALA A 46 6.64 8.17 8.14
C ALA A 46 6.03 9.57 7.93
N LYS A 47 5.53 9.83 6.73
CA LYS A 47 4.91 11.11 6.36
C LYS A 47 3.42 11.18 6.71
N SER A 48 2.77 10.05 6.99
CA SER A 48 1.32 9.95 7.24
C SER A 48 0.48 10.47 6.08
N GLU A 49 0.84 10.10 4.87
CA GLU A 49 0.19 10.56 3.63
C GLU A 49 -0.22 9.39 2.71
N SER A 50 -1.21 9.65 1.86
CA SER A 50 -1.64 8.75 0.80
C SER A 50 -0.68 8.79 -0.40
N PRO A 51 -0.81 7.87 -1.39
CA PRO A 51 -0.08 7.97 -2.66
C PRO A 51 -0.31 9.29 -3.40
N ASP A 52 -1.49 9.88 -3.27
CA ASP A 52 -1.84 11.16 -3.88
C ASP A 52 -1.29 12.38 -3.11
N GLY A 53 -0.61 12.16 -1.99
CA GLY A 53 -0.04 13.21 -1.15
C GLY A 53 -1.00 13.80 -0.11
N ASP A 54 -2.23 13.30 -0.02
CA ASP A 54 -3.18 13.73 0.99
C ASP A 54 -2.82 13.21 2.36
N ALA A 55 -2.82 14.08 3.37
CA ALA A 55 -2.58 13.67 4.75
C ALA A 55 -3.65 12.69 5.24
N TRP A 56 -3.23 11.61 5.92
CA TRP A 56 -4.18 10.68 6.52
C TRP A 56 -4.97 11.33 7.65
N ALA A 57 -6.22 10.92 7.78
CA ALA A 57 -7.06 11.33 8.90
C ALA A 57 -6.34 11.05 10.24
N PRO A 58 -6.34 12.00 11.18
CA PRO A 58 -5.68 11.84 12.47
C PRO A 58 -6.29 10.69 13.28
N ASN A 59 -5.57 10.24 14.30
CA ASN A 59 -6.12 9.29 15.28
C ASN A 59 -7.26 9.94 16.06
N SER A 60 -8.25 9.12 16.43
CA SER A 60 -9.32 9.57 17.33
C SER A 60 -8.76 9.97 18.70
N PRO A 61 -9.48 10.84 19.46
CA PRO A 61 -9.06 11.21 20.82
C PRO A 61 -8.86 10.01 21.74
N VAL A 62 -9.71 8.99 21.62
CA VAL A 62 -9.59 7.74 22.39
C VAL A 62 -8.29 6.99 22.04
N THR A 63 -7.94 6.95 20.75
CA THR A 63 -6.67 6.34 20.31
C THR A 63 -5.48 7.13 20.82
N LEU A 64 -5.50 8.46 20.72
CA LEU A 64 -4.43 9.32 21.21
C LEU A 64 -4.22 9.18 22.72
N ALA A 65 -5.29 9.02 23.51
CA ALA A 65 -5.20 8.82 24.95
C ALA A 65 -4.52 7.49 25.36
N ARG A 66 -4.58 6.48 24.49
CA ARG A 66 -4.05 5.12 24.77
C ARG A 66 -2.71 4.84 24.10
N LYS A 67 -2.35 5.60 23.09
CA LYS A 67 -1.18 5.38 22.25
C LYS A 67 -0.03 6.30 22.66
N LYS A 68 1.19 5.76 22.66
CA LYS A 68 2.39 6.56 22.98
C LYS A 68 2.82 7.52 21.89
N GLY A 69 2.30 7.39 20.66
CA GLY A 69 2.62 8.26 19.53
C GLY A 69 1.38 8.82 18.88
N THR A 70 1.54 9.85 18.07
CA THR A 70 0.43 10.54 17.38
C THR A 70 0.25 10.07 15.93
N SER A 71 1.28 9.47 15.33
CA SER A 71 1.25 9.07 13.91
C SER A 71 0.17 8.03 13.62
N PRO A 72 -0.72 8.26 12.65
CA PRO A 72 -1.67 7.26 12.20
C PRO A 72 -0.99 5.98 11.70
N LEU A 73 -1.65 4.84 11.83
CA LEU A 73 -1.22 3.52 11.37
C LEU A 73 0.10 2.98 11.96
N ILE A 74 0.79 3.73 12.80
CA ILE A 74 2.01 3.28 13.48
C ILE A 74 1.66 2.91 14.93
N GLY A 75 1.50 1.62 15.18
CA GLY A 75 1.35 1.05 16.51
C GLY A 75 2.70 0.76 17.17
N GLU A 76 2.69 0.25 18.41
CA GLU A 76 3.91 -0.10 19.14
C GLU A 76 4.77 -1.13 18.40
N SER A 77 4.14 -2.13 17.78
CA SER A 77 4.82 -3.18 17.02
C SER A 77 5.29 -2.74 15.64
N ARG A 78 4.74 -1.65 15.10
CA ARG A 78 4.97 -1.15 13.73
C ARG A 78 4.75 -2.21 12.63
N ARG A 79 3.98 -3.26 12.94
CA ARG A 79 3.85 -4.42 12.06
C ARG A 79 3.24 -4.07 10.70
N LEU A 80 2.21 -3.23 10.66
CA LEU A 80 1.57 -2.87 9.39
C LEU A 80 2.59 -2.31 8.39
N ARG A 81 3.45 -1.39 8.84
CA ARG A 81 4.53 -0.81 8.03
C ARG A 81 5.61 -1.85 7.68
N ASN A 82 6.06 -2.61 8.69
CA ASN A 82 7.23 -3.47 8.54
C ASN A 82 6.92 -4.72 7.71
N GLU A 83 5.67 -5.20 7.73
CA GLU A 83 5.20 -6.38 6.99
C GLU A 83 4.75 -6.06 5.56
N ILE A 84 4.89 -4.81 5.09
CA ILE A 84 4.73 -4.52 3.67
C ILE A 84 5.80 -5.30 2.90
N SER A 85 5.34 -6.09 1.94
CA SER A 85 6.19 -6.95 1.13
C SER A 85 5.69 -7.02 -0.30
N TYR A 86 6.54 -7.50 -1.18
CA TYR A 86 6.17 -7.76 -2.57
C TYR A 86 6.51 -9.18 -2.98
N SER A 87 5.89 -9.64 -4.05
CA SER A 87 6.23 -10.89 -4.71
C SER A 87 6.12 -10.73 -6.23
N VAL A 88 6.98 -11.45 -6.94
CA VAL A 88 6.94 -11.53 -8.41
C VAL A 88 6.60 -12.95 -8.79
N LYS A 89 5.48 -13.14 -9.50
CA LYS A 89 5.01 -14.44 -9.98
C LYS A 89 4.34 -14.27 -11.34
N ASN A 90 4.63 -15.17 -12.26
CA ASN A 90 3.99 -15.22 -13.59
C ASN A 90 4.01 -13.88 -14.34
N GLY A 91 5.10 -13.11 -14.23
CA GLY A 91 5.20 -11.79 -14.87
C GLY A 91 4.37 -10.70 -14.19
N GLU A 92 3.89 -10.92 -12.97
CA GLU A 92 3.14 -9.96 -12.17
C GLU A 92 3.91 -9.56 -10.91
N LEU A 93 3.89 -8.28 -10.60
CA LEU A 93 4.36 -7.72 -9.34
C LEU A 93 3.16 -7.48 -8.40
N LEU A 94 3.20 -8.10 -7.25
CA LEU A 94 2.20 -7.94 -6.20
C LEU A 94 2.84 -7.29 -4.97
N ILE A 95 2.23 -6.22 -4.46
CA ILE A 95 2.66 -5.54 -3.23
C ILE A 95 1.49 -5.53 -2.27
N GLY A 96 1.74 -5.82 -1.01
CA GLY A 96 0.68 -5.87 -0.03
C GLY A 96 1.15 -6.06 1.40
N SER A 97 0.19 -6.31 2.26
CA SER A 97 0.39 -6.60 3.68
C SER A 97 -0.37 -7.87 4.06
N PRO A 98 0.25 -8.79 4.82
CA PRO A 98 -0.41 -9.98 5.33
C PRO A 98 -1.28 -9.70 6.57
N MET A 99 -1.27 -8.45 7.08
CA MET A 99 -2.01 -8.09 8.27
C MET A 99 -3.52 -8.15 8.03
N VAL A 100 -4.23 -8.88 8.89
CA VAL A 100 -5.70 -9.06 8.78
C VAL A 100 -6.49 -7.74 8.82
N TYR A 101 -5.94 -6.73 9.47
CA TYR A 101 -6.55 -5.40 9.60
C TYR A 101 -6.10 -4.41 8.52
N ALA A 102 -5.21 -4.80 7.63
CA ALA A 102 -4.64 -3.91 6.60
C ALA A 102 -5.72 -3.34 5.67
N ALA A 103 -6.66 -4.17 5.22
CA ALA A 103 -7.76 -3.74 4.36
C ALA A 103 -8.65 -2.67 5.03
N VAL A 104 -9.00 -2.88 6.30
CA VAL A 104 -9.82 -1.94 7.08
C VAL A 104 -9.10 -0.60 7.24
N GLN A 105 -7.81 -0.61 7.49
CA GLN A 105 -7.03 0.62 7.63
C GLN A 105 -6.88 1.35 6.29
N HIS A 106 -6.73 0.61 5.20
CA HIS A 106 -6.58 1.18 3.87
C HIS A 106 -7.89 1.78 3.34
N PHE A 107 -8.98 1.04 3.41
CA PHE A 107 -10.28 1.42 2.84
C PHE A 107 -11.22 2.11 3.84
N GLY A 108 -10.92 2.04 5.12
CA GLY A 108 -11.85 2.44 6.17
C GLY A 108 -12.98 1.42 6.38
N ALA A 109 -13.83 1.70 7.34
CA ALA A 109 -15.05 0.92 7.60
C ALA A 109 -16.09 1.78 8.32
N SER A 110 -17.36 1.58 7.97
CA SER A 110 -18.48 2.19 8.66
C SER A 110 -18.81 1.43 9.94
N ARG A 111 -19.36 2.12 10.93
CA ARG A 111 -19.84 1.50 12.18
C ARG A 111 -20.77 0.32 11.87
N GLY A 112 -20.48 -0.82 12.45
CA GLY A 112 -21.31 -2.03 12.32
C GLY A 112 -21.18 -2.75 10.97
N GLN A 113 -20.27 -2.33 10.09
CA GLN A 113 -20.09 -2.91 8.76
C GLN A 113 -19.84 -4.43 8.78
N PHE A 114 -19.22 -4.95 9.83
CA PHE A 114 -18.91 -6.37 10.00
C PHE A 114 -19.87 -7.08 10.97
N GLY A 115 -21.05 -6.49 11.22
CA GLY A 115 -22.04 -7.07 12.11
C GLY A 115 -21.88 -6.66 13.56
N LYS A 116 -22.21 -7.59 14.48
CA LYS A 116 -22.18 -7.37 15.92
C LYS A 116 -21.40 -8.47 16.63
N ASN A 117 -20.80 -8.13 17.77
CA ASN A 117 -20.15 -9.10 18.64
C ASN A 117 -21.16 -9.85 19.53
N LYS A 118 -20.66 -10.79 20.35
CA LYS A 118 -21.50 -11.57 21.30
C LYS A 118 -22.27 -10.71 22.33
N ARG A 119 -21.82 -9.46 22.56
CA ARG A 119 -22.48 -8.50 23.46
C ARG A 119 -23.41 -7.53 22.73
N ASN A 120 -23.81 -7.87 21.49
CA ASN A 120 -24.68 -7.07 20.63
C ASN A 120 -24.10 -5.68 20.27
N SER A 121 -22.81 -5.46 20.41
CA SER A 121 -22.14 -4.21 20.05
C SER A 121 -21.70 -4.26 18.58
N PRO A 122 -21.81 -3.14 17.82
CA PRO A 122 -21.43 -3.11 16.40
C PRO A 122 -19.92 -3.32 16.19
N ILE A 123 -19.56 -3.92 15.06
CA ILE A 123 -18.17 -4.12 14.65
C ILE A 123 -17.96 -3.44 13.30
N PRO A 124 -17.09 -2.43 13.19
CA PRO A 124 -16.47 -1.69 14.29
C PRO A 124 -17.51 -0.89 15.09
N TRP A 125 -17.20 -0.55 16.32
CA TRP A 125 -18.10 0.21 17.19
C TRP A 125 -18.18 1.70 16.83
N GLY A 126 -17.28 2.20 15.99
CA GLY A 126 -17.25 3.54 15.40
C GLY A 126 -16.76 3.48 13.97
N ASN A 127 -16.91 4.57 13.22
CA ASN A 127 -16.38 4.69 11.88
C ASN A 127 -14.86 4.71 11.91
N ILE A 128 -14.23 3.96 10.99
CA ILE A 128 -12.78 3.95 10.77
C ILE A 128 -12.52 4.71 9.47
N PRO A 129 -11.81 5.84 9.49
CA PRO A 129 -11.50 6.57 8.26
C PRO A 129 -10.53 5.79 7.38
N ALA A 130 -10.70 5.90 6.07
CA ALA A 130 -9.75 5.36 5.10
C ALA A 130 -8.40 6.07 5.22
N ARG A 131 -7.32 5.30 5.22
CA ARG A 131 -5.94 5.80 5.18
C ARG A 131 -5.17 5.01 4.12
N PRO A 132 -5.33 5.35 2.84
CA PRO A 132 -4.68 4.63 1.75
C PRO A 132 -3.16 4.70 1.90
N PHE A 133 -2.50 3.55 1.89
CA PHE A 133 -1.03 3.44 1.95
C PHE A 133 -0.45 2.69 0.77
N LEU A 134 -1.24 1.87 0.07
CA LEU A 134 -0.86 1.22 -1.18
C LEU A 134 -1.38 2.01 -2.37
N GLY A 135 -0.61 2.02 -3.44
CA GLY A 135 -0.90 2.73 -4.68
C GLY A 135 0.37 3.34 -5.27
N LEU A 136 0.24 3.99 -6.40
CA LEU A 136 1.34 4.70 -7.07
C LEU A 136 1.17 6.20 -6.92
N SER A 137 2.17 6.88 -6.38
CA SER A 137 2.30 8.33 -6.48
C SER A 137 2.84 8.72 -7.86
N ASP A 138 2.81 10.01 -8.22
CA ASP A 138 3.42 10.47 -9.45
C ASP A 138 4.93 10.21 -9.45
N THR A 139 5.61 10.40 -8.32
CA THR A 139 7.03 10.06 -8.16
C THR A 139 7.27 8.56 -8.32
N ASP A 140 6.40 7.70 -7.80
CA ASP A 140 6.52 6.25 -8.00
C ASP A 140 6.42 5.87 -9.47
N LYS A 141 5.52 6.51 -10.22
CA LYS A 141 5.39 6.28 -11.67
C LYS A 141 6.66 6.67 -12.42
N GLU A 142 7.23 7.84 -12.11
CA GLU A 142 8.50 8.28 -12.67
C GLU A 142 9.61 7.28 -12.36
N ASN A 143 9.77 6.87 -11.11
CA ASN A 143 10.79 5.91 -10.71
C ASN A 143 10.61 4.54 -11.38
N VAL A 144 9.37 4.07 -11.53
CA VAL A 144 9.07 2.81 -12.24
C VAL A 144 9.42 2.93 -13.73
N LEU A 145 9.11 4.06 -14.37
CA LEU A 145 9.49 4.30 -15.76
C LEU A 145 11.00 4.35 -15.95
N ASP A 146 11.73 4.98 -15.03
CA ASP A 146 13.19 5.03 -15.04
C ASP A 146 13.78 3.61 -14.91
N ILE A 147 13.26 2.78 -14.02
CA ILE A 147 13.68 1.37 -13.88
C ILE A 147 13.44 0.61 -15.19
N ILE A 148 12.30 0.80 -15.85
CA ILE A 148 11.99 0.17 -17.12
C ILE A 148 12.99 0.62 -18.21
N GLN A 149 13.28 1.91 -18.29
CA GLN A 149 14.24 2.46 -19.25
C GLN A 149 15.64 1.90 -19.02
N GLU A 150 16.09 1.82 -17.77
CA GLU A 150 17.38 1.22 -17.42
C GLU A 150 17.47 -0.23 -17.89
N HIS A 151 16.45 -1.03 -17.64
CA HIS A 151 16.40 -2.43 -18.11
C HIS A 151 16.30 -2.58 -19.63
N LEU A 152 15.80 -1.56 -20.33
CA LEU A 152 15.82 -1.49 -21.79
C LEU A 152 17.16 -1.01 -22.36
N GLY A 153 18.07 -0.51 -21.52
CA GLY A 153 19.34 0.07 -21.95
C GLY A 153 19.20 1.43 -22.65
N LEU A 154 18.19 2.21 -22.25
CA LEU A 154 17.91 3.55 -22.78
C LEU A 154 18.48 4.65 -21.90
#